data_3d196f50c9aa41d705aad087ec3e605f
#
_entry.id   3d196f50c9aa41d705aad087ec3e605f
#
_cell.length_a   1.000
_cell.length_b   1.000
_cell.length_c   1.000
_cell.angle_alpha   90.00
_cell.angle_beta   90.00
_cell.angle_gamma   90.00
#
_symmetry.space_group_name_H-M   'P 1'
#
loop_
_entity.id
_entity.type
_entity.pdbx_description
1 polymer ?
#
loop_
_entity_poly.entity_id
_entity_poly.type
_entity_poly.pdbx_seq_one_letter_code
_entity_poly.pdbx_strand_id
1 'polypeptide(L)'
;MFSVNIDKLVATTPAQEKAYKELCNRVLAKGRKYKTLAVIGESGYALRLAAAIVDAGNKVLFVDADVTTPVFMGKYRLGKNLEGLCEYLDGTQDDDKIRCLTNRSDLNIIFSGESSRQTLSQNDEDRLRKFLDDNMDDYDYIILEAGKSAEVARNCRASLVLIDDSEYSPRDAREKIEFYDNEGCLVLG
;
A
#
# COMPACT_ATOMS: atom_id res chain seq x y z
N MET A 1 13.25 -17.35 1.77
CA MET A 1 12.76 -16.09 1.14
C MET A 1 11.75 -16.50 0.09
N PHE A 2 10.52 -16.04 0.22
CA PHE A 2 9.41 -16.39 -0.68
C PHE A 2 9.44 -15.50 -1.94
N SER A 3 9.03 -16.03 -3.10
CA SER A 3 8.98 -15.27 -4.35
C SER A 3 7.62 -15.43 -5.03
N VAL A 4 7.07 -14.33 -5.52
CA VAL A 4 5.74 -14.26 -6.12
C VAL A 4 5.82 -13.71 -7.54
N ASN A 5 5.13 -14.36 -8.48
CA ASN A 5 4.89 -13.77 -9.80
C ASN A 5 3.64 -12.89 -9.73
N ILE A 6 3.82 -11.60 -10.00
CA ILE A 6 2.78 -10.57 -9.86
C ILE A 6 2.11 -10.18 -11.18
N ASP A 7 2.50 -10.73 -12.32
CA ASP A 7 2.01 -10.28 -13.64
C ASP A 7 0.48 -10.27 -13.74
N LYS A 8 -0.17 -11.29 -13.16
CA LYS A 8 -1.64 -11.36 -13.13
C LYS A 8 -2.27 -10.35 -12.16
N LEU A 9 -1.55 -10.00 -11.09
CA LEU A 9 -2.04 -9.08 -10.05
C LEU A 9 -1.98 -7.62 -10.52
N VAL A 10 -0.99 -7.30 -11.34
CA VAL A 10 -0.78 -5.94 -11.87
C VAL A 10 -1.31 -5.76 -13.29
N ALA A 11 -1.93 -6.79 -13.86
CA ALA A 11 -2.51 -6.71 -15.20
C ALA A 11 -3.54 -5.58 -15.29
N THR A 12 -3.47 -4.81 -16.35
CA THR A 12 -4.32 -3.64 -16.62
C THR A 12 -4.85 -3.66 -18.05
N THR A 13 -5.98 -3.02 -18.28
CA THR A 13 -6.42 -2.65 -19.62
C THR A 13 -5.58 -1.46 -20.13
N PRO A 14 -5.54 -1.20 -21.46
CA PRO A 14 -4.81 -0.03 -22.00
C PRO A 14 -5.25 1.31 -21.38
N ALA A 15 -6.53 1.46 -21.04
CA ALA A 15 -7.03 2.66 -20.39
C ALA A 15 -6.53 2.79 -18.96
N GLN A 16 -6.53 1.69 -18.20
CA GLN A 16 -5.98 1.65 -16.85
C GLN A 16 -4.47 1.89 -16.85
N GLU A 17 -3.73 1.29 -17.78
CA GLU A 17 -2.29 1.52 -17.90
C GLU A 17 -1.98 3.01 -18.09
N LYS A 18 -2.71 3.69 -18.97
CA LYS A 18 -2.57 5.14 -19.17
C LYS A 18 -2.88 5.91 -17.89
N ALA A 19 -3.96 5.57 -17.19
CA ALA A 19 -4.35 6.24 -15.95
C ALA A 19 -3.29 6.05 -14.84
N TYR A 20 -2.76 4.83 -14.66
CA TYR A 20 -1.70 4.57 -13.69
C TYR A 20 -0.39 5.29 -14.04
N LYS A 21 -0.06 5.39 -15.33
CA LYS A 21 1.10 6.17 -15.78
C LYS A 21 0.94 7.66 -15.47
N GLU A 22 -0.23 8.23 -15.69
CA GLU A 22 -0.52 9.62 -15.32
C GLU A 22 -0.47 9.83 -13.81
N LEU A 23 -1.06 8.93 -13.02
CA LEU A 23 -1.02 8.97 -11.56
C LEU A 23 0.43 8.84 -11.05
N CYS A 24 1.20 7.91 -11.59
CA CYS A 24 2.62 7.74 -11.28
C CYS A 24 3.39 9.05 -11.52
N ASN A 25 3.23 9.68 -12.69
CA ASN A 25 3.88 10.95 -13.00
C ASN A 25 3.53 12.05 -12.00
N ARG A 26 2.27 12.14 -11.56
CA ARG A 26 1.85 13.10 -10.54
C ARG A 26 2.51 12.82 -9.18
N VAL A 27 2.58 11.56 -8.77
CA VAL A 27 3.25 11.14 -7.52
C VAL A 27 4.73 11.51 -7.58
N LEU A 28 5.43 11.15 -8.66
CA LEU A 28 6.85 11.44 -8.83
C LEU A 28 7.14 12.95 -8.85
N ALA A 29 6.26 13.74 -9.44
CA ALA A 29 6.37 15.20 -9.48
C ALA A 29 6.27 15.87 -8.10
N LYS A 30 5.59 15.23 -7.12
CA LYS A 30 5.53 15.73 -5.73
C LYS A 30 6.87 15.57 -4.98
N GLY A 31 7.74 14.70 -5.48
CA GLY A 31 9.10 14.49 -4.97
C GLY A 31 9.19 13.49 -3.82
N ARG A 32 10.42 13.08 -3.52
CA ARG A 32 10.75 12.02 -2.55
C ARG A 32 10.44 12.35 -1.08
N LYS A 33 10.05 13.59 -0.76
CA LYS A 33 9.57 13.93 0.58
C LYS A 33 8.31 13.13 0.98
N TYR A 34 7.57 12.63 -0.02
CA TYR A 34 6.37 11.81 0.16
C TYR A 34 6.59 10.34 -0.22
N LYS A 35 7.79 9.81 0.04
CA LYS A 35 8.15 8.46 -0.37
C LYS A 35 7.40 7.34 0.36
N THR A 36 6.84 7.59 1.55
CA THR A 36 5.87 6.68 2.18
C THR A 36 4.48 7.18 1.85
N LEU A 37 3.76 6.42 1.02
CA LEU A 37 2.49 6.82 0.44
C LEU A 37 1.41 5.77 0.72
N ALA A 38 0.37 6.14 1.44
CA ALA A 38 -0.80 5.31 1.60
C ALA A 38 -1.77 5.49 0.43
N VAL A 39 -2.31 4.41 -0.08
CA VAL A 39 -3.38 4.41 -1.06
C VAL A 39 -4.65 3.93 -0.38
N ILE A 40 -5.64 4.81 -0.31
CA ILE A 40 -6.96 4.58 0.27
C ILE A 40 -7.91 4.31 -0.90
N GLY A 41 -8.51 3.14 -0.92
CA GLY A 41 -9.39 2.73 -2.00
C GLY A 41 -9.59 1.23 -2.06
N GLU A 42 -9.95 0.74 -3.25
CA GLU A 42 -10.16 -0.68 -3.45
C GLU A 42 -8.83 -1.46 -3.55
N SER A 43 -8.92 -2.74 -3.21
CA SER A 43 -7.79 -3.67 -3.27
C SER A 43 -7.18 -3.76 -4.67
N GLY A 44 -5.85 -3.71 -4.70
CA GLY A 44 -5.05 -3.82 -5.92
C GLY A 44 -4.73 -2.50 -6.61
N TYR A 45 -5.34 -1.37 -6.22
CA TYR A 45 -4.96 -0.06 -6.77
C TYR A 45 -3.54 0.33 -6.37
N ALA A 46 -3.19 0.12 -5.10
CA ALA A 46 -1.86 0.42 -4.58
C ALA A 46 -0.78 -0.42 -5.26
N LEU A 47 -1.02 -1.73 -5.45
CA LEU A 47 -0.05 -2.61 -6.10
C LEU A 47 0.19 -2.24 -7.57
N ARG A 48 -0.86 -1.86 -8.31
CA ARG A 48 -0.71 -1.38 -9.70
C ARG A 48 0.04 -0.06 -9.78
N LEU A 49 -0.20 0.86 -8.84
CA LEU A 49 0.57 2.10 -8.74
C LEU A 49 2.05 1.80 -8.41
N ALA A 50 2.32 0.90 -7.45
CA ALA A 50 3.68 0.46 -7.13
C ALA A 50 4.39 -0.10 -8.36
N ALA A 51 3.72 -0.95 -9.15
CA ALA A 51 4.26 -1.47 -10.40
C ALA A 51 4.57 -0.36 -11.42
N ALA A 52 3.68 0.64 -11.57
CA ALA A 52 3.92 1.78 -12.47
C ALA A 52 5.11 2.64 -12.02
N ILE A 53 5.34 2.79 -10.71
CA ILE A 53 6.49 3.51 -10.16
C ILE A 53 7.79 2.72 -10.41
N VAL A 54 7.76 1.38 -10.33
CA VAL A 54 8.89 0.51 -10.72
C VAL A 54 9.18 0.64 -12.21
N ASP A 55 8.15 0.62 -13.06
CA ASP A 55 8.32 0.78 -14.51
C ASP A 55 8.90 2.17 -14.89
N ALA A 56 8.77 3.15 -14.00
CA ALA A 56 9.41 4.46 -14.10
C ALA A 56 10.86 4.51 -13.54
N GLY A 57 11.44 3.35 -13.20
CA GLY A 57 12.84 3.20 -12.79
C GLY A 57 13.11 3.44 -11.30
N ASN A 58 12.14 3.23 -10.43
CA ASN A 58 12.29 3.38 -8.99
C ASN A 58 12.24 2.04 -8.26
N LYS A 59 12.96 1.92 -7.15
CA LYS A 59 12.90 0.76 -6.26
C LYS A 59 11.77 0.93 -5.25
N VAL A 60 10.84 -0.02 -5.22
CA VAL A 60 9.58 0.09 -4.45
C VAL A 60 9.41 -1.07 -3.48
N LEU A 61 8.98 -0.76 -2.26
CA LEU A 61 8.38 -1.70 -1.34
C LEU A 61 6.86 -1.49 -1.36
N PHE A 62 6.12 -2.52 -1.76
CA PHE A 62 4.67 -2.54 -1.58
C PHE A 62 4.33 -3.25 -0.28
N VAL A 63 3.42 -2.68 0.51
CA VAL A 63 2.92 -3.24 1.77
C VAL A 63 1.40 -3.34 1.70
N ASP A 64 0.86 -4.55 1.75
CA ASP A 64 -0.57 -4.77 1.98
C ASP A 64 -0.87 -4.50 3.46
N ALA A 65 -1.22 -3.26 3.77
CA ALA A 65 -1.57 -2.81 5.10
C ALA A 65 -3.09 -2.79 5.37
N ASP A 66 -3.89 -3.31 4.46
CA ASP A 66 -5.29 -3.62 4.72
C ASP A 66 -5.40 -4.92 5.53
N VAL A 67 -5.18 -4.78 6.83
CA VAL A 67 -5.17 -5.88 7.80
C VAL A 67 -6.54 -6.45 8.14
N THR A 68 -7.60 -5.92 7.52
CA THR A 68 -8.98 -6.36 7.76
C THR A 68 -9.32 -7.64 7.00
N THR A 69 -8.57 -7.96 5.95
CA THR A 69 -8.81 -9.13 5.11
C THR A 69 -7.54 -9.98 5.03
N PRO A 70 -7.52 -11.21 5.59
CA PRO A 70 -6.39 -12.10 5.48
C PRO A 70 -6.02 -12.42 4.03
N VAL A 71 -4.73 -12.42 3.71
CA VAL A 71 -4.22 -12.62 2.35
C VAL A 71 -4.65 -13.95 1.71
N PHE A 72 -4.69 -15.03 2.48
CA PHE A 72 -5.07 -16.37 1.97
C PHE A 72 -6.57 -16.52 1.69
N MET A 73 -7.40 -15.71 2.32
CA MET A 73 -8.85 -15.69 2.05
C MET A 73 -9.24 -14.67 0.98
N GLY A 74 -8.32 -13.84 0.55
CA GLY A 74 -8.70 -12.64 -0.08
C GLY A 74 -8.08 -12.34 -1.42
N LYS A 75 -7.61 -11.16 -1.45
CA LYS A 75 -7.25 -10.33 -2.60
C LYS A 75 -6.29 -10.99 -3.57
N TYR A 76 -5.28 -11.68 -3.05
CA TYR A 76 -4.17 -12.17 -3.86
C TYR A 76 -4.14 -13.68 -4.04
N ARG A 77 -5.01 -14.43 -3.33
CA ARG A 77 -5.13 -15.91 -3.42
C ARG A 77 -3.78 -16.62 -3.37
N LEU A 78 -2.87 -16.10 -2.57
CA LEU A 78 -1.58 -16.69 -2.30
C LEU A 78 -1.78 -17.82 -1.29
N GLY A 79 -1.01 -18.86 -1.32
CA GLY A 79 -1.20 -20.06 -0.48
C GLY A 79 -1.42 -19.80 1.02
N LYS A 80 -1.55 -20.86 1.78
CA LYS A 80 -1.70 -20.81 3.25
C LYS A 80 -0.33 -20.54 3.90
N ASN A 81 -0.36 -20.03 5.14
CA ASN A 81 0.81 -19.79 6.00
C ASN A 81 1.77 -18.73 5.43
N LEU A 82 1.24 -17.68 4.82
CA LEU A 82 2.02 -16.54 4.41
C LEU A 82 2.04 -15.50 5.53
N GLU A 83 3.13 -15.48 6.29
CA GLU A 83 3.39 -14.46 7.30
C GLU A 83 3.59 -13.09 6.63
N GLY A 84 3.16 -12.03 7.29
CA GLY A 84 3.16 -10.69 6.73
C GLY A 84 3.18 -9.59 7.78
N LEU A 85 2.58 -8.46 7.44
CA LEU A 85 2.57 -7.27 8.29
C LEU A 85 1.97 -7.55 9.68
N CYS A 86 0.89 -8.34 9.76
CA CYS A 86 0.25 -8.65 11.04
C CYS A 86 1.20 -9.37 12.00
N GLU A 87 1.97 -10.34 11.51
CA GLU A 87 2.95 -11.08 12.32
C GLU A 87 4.10 -10.18 12.77
N TYR A 88 4.51 -9.20 11.94
CA TYR A 88 5.45 -8.17 12.36
C TYR A 88 4.85 -7.26 13.44
N LEU A 89 3.62 -6.80 13.27
CA LEU A 89 2.94 -5.95 14.25
C LEU A 89 2.71 -6.69 15.59
N ASP A 90 2.50 -8.00 15.57
CA ASP A 90 2.42 -8.84 16.77
C ASP A 90 3.79 -9.10 17.43
N GLY A 91 4.88 -8.83 16.73
CA GLY A 91 6.24 -9.11 17.19
C GLY A 91 6.63 -10.58 17.11
N THR A 92 5.91 -11.37 16.33
CA THR A 92 6.20 -12.80 16.12
C THR A 92 7.15 -13.04 14.96
N GLN A 93 7.28 -12.05 14.05
CA GLN A 93 8.20 -12.10 12.92
C GLN A 93 8.98 -10.80 12.75
N ASP A 94 10.18 -10.92 12.17
CA ASP A 94 11.02 -9.81 11.75
C ASP A 94 10.70 -9.40 10.30
N ASP A 95 11.02 -8.17 9.92
CA ASP A 95 10.68 -7.59 8.62
C ASP A 95 11.33 -8.33 7.43
N ASP A 96 12.56 -8.80 7.59
CA ASP A 96 13.29 -9.55 6.56
C ASP A 96 12.67 -10.91 6.23
N LYS A 97 11.93 -11.50 7.15
CA LYS A 97 11.25 -12.80 6.98
C LYS A 97 9.91 -12.68 6.29
N ILE A 98 9.20 -11.57 6.51
CA ILE A 98 7.90 -11.31 5.90
C ILE A 98 8.01 -10.72 4.49
N ARG A 99 9.23 -10.35 4.07
CA ARG A 99 9.49 -9.74 2.76
C ARG A 99 9.53 -10.78 1.66
N CYS A 100 8.70 -10.57 0.64
CA CYS A 100 8.62 -11.40 -0.55
C CYS A 100 9.31 -10.73 -1.73
N LEU A 101 10.13 -11.49 -2.45
CA LEU A 101 10.64 -11.07 -3.76
C LEU A 101 9.55 -11.22 -4.81
N THR A 102 9.67 -10.46 -5.90
CA THR A 102 8.80 -10.63 -7.06
C THR A 102 9.59 -10.96 -8.32
N ASN A 103 8.89 -11.26 -9.39
CA ASN A 103 9.51 -11.39 -10.72
C ASN A 103 9.96 -10.05 -11.32
N ARG A 104 9.79 -8.92 -10.60
CA ARG A 104 10.35 -7.61 -10.92
C ARG A 104 11.41 -7.26 -9.87
N SER A 105 12.68 -7.13 -10.27
CA SER A 105 13.82 -6.98 -9.37
C SER A 105 13.70 -5.80 -8.39
N ASP A 106 13.06 -4.71 -8.83
CA ASP A 106 12.94 -3.48 -8.06
C ASP A 106 11.62 -3.36 -7.29
N LEU A 107 10.85 -4.46 -7.20
CA LEU A 107 9.63 -4.53 -6.41
C LEU A 107 9.71 -5.67 -5.39
N ASN A 108 9.69 -5.29 -4.11
CA ASN A 108 9.44 -6.23 -3.02
C ASN A 108 8.02 -6.05 -2.48
N ILE A 109 7.47 -7.10 -1.90
CA ILE A 109 6.12 -7.11 -1.36
C ILE A 109 6.13 -7.64 0.07
N ILE A 110 5.33 -6.98 0.93
CA ILE A 110 4.90 -7.51 2.22
C ILE A 110 3.38 -7.61 2.17
N PHE A 111 2.88 -8.81 2.45
CA PHE A 111 1.44 -9.06 2.50
C PHE A 111 0.89 -8.77 3.90
N SER A 112 -0.44 -8.68 4.03
CA SER A 112 -1.09 -8.43 5.32
C SER A 112 -0.85 -9.55 6.35
N GLY A 113 -0.63 -10.78 5.92
CA GLY A 113 -0.43 -11.94 6.78
C GLY A 113 -1.70 -12.76 6.98
N GLU A 114 -1.66 -13.69 7.94
CA GLU A 114 -2.78 -14.61 8.22
C GLU A 114 -3.79 -14.03 9.22
N SER A 115 -3.33 -13.21 10.15
CA SER A 115 -4.18 -12.55 11.13
C SER A 115 -5.05 -11.48 10.48
N SER A 116 -6.26 -11.31 10.96
CA SER A 116 -7.11 -10.18 10.60
C SER A 116 -7.37 -9.30 11.82
N ARG A 117 -7.42 -7.99 11.58
CA ARG A 117 -7.69 -6.98 12.60
C ARG A 117 -8.78 -6.05 12.10
N GLN A 118 -9.60 -5.53 12.99
CA GLN A 118 -10.58 -4.51 12.60
C GLN A 118 -9.97 -3.10 12.58
N THR A 119 -9.03 -2.86 13.50
CA THR A 119 -8.34 -1.57 13.65
C THR A 119 -6.90 -1.81 14.09
N LEU A 120 -6.04 -0.82 13.98
CA LEU A 120 -4.71 -0.80 14.59
C LEU A 120 -4.78 -0.19 15.97
N SER A 121 -4.14 -0.83 16.96
CA SER A 121 -3.89 -0.22 18.26
C SER A 121 -2.78 0.83 18.16
N GLN A 122 -2.62 1.66 19.20
CA GLN A 122 -1.49 2.61 19.24
C GLN A 122 -0.14 1.92 19.14
N ASN A 123 0.02 0.76 19.76
CA ASN A 123 1.26 -0.03 19.66
C ASN A 123 1.51 -0.53 18.23
N ASP A 124 0.45 -0.93 17.50
CA ASP A 124 0.58 -1.32 16.10
C ASP A 124 0.99 -0.13 15.22
N GLU A 125 0.43 1.05 15.46
CA GLU A 125 0.82 2.27 14.74
C GLU A 125 2.27 2.65 15.02
N ASP A 126 2.74 2.56 16.26
CA ASP A 126 4.14 2.84 16.62
C ASP A 126 5.09 1.86 15.95
N ARG A 127 4.71 0.57 15.88
CA ARG A 127 5.48 -0.46 15.15
C ARG A 127 5.45 -0.24 13.65
N LEU A 128 4.31 0.14 13.08
CA LEU A 128 4.20 0.48 11.65
C LEU A 128 5.08 1.68 11.30
N ARG A 129 5.09 2.71 12.13
CA ARG A 129 5.93 3.89 11.94
C ARG A 129 7.42 3.51 11.97
N LYS A 130 7.81 2.72 12.97
CA LYS A 130 9.18 2.20 13.05
C LYS A 130 9.54 1.40 11.80
N PHE A 131 8.66 0.50 11.35
CA PHE A 131 8.86 -0.27 10.13
C PHE A 131 9.10 0.62 8.91
N LEU A 132 8.29 1.67 8.75
CA LEU A 132 8.45 2.61 7.63
C LEU A 132 9.78 3.36 7.70
N ASP A 133 10.17 3.83 8.89
CA ASP A 133 11.42 4.55 9.10
C ASP A 133 12.64 3.65 8.85
N ASP A 134 12.63 2.41 9.32
CA ASP A 134 13.72 1.44 9.13
C ASP A 134 13.93 1.07 7.64
N ASN A 135 12.87 1.13 6.82
CA ASN A 135 12.91 0.76 5.40
C ASN A 135 13.08 1.95 4.44
N MET A 136 12.99 3.19 4.94
CA MET A 136 13.01 4.36 4.06
C MET A 136 14.30 4.54 3.25
N ASP A 137 15.43 4.08 3.74
CA ASP A 137 16.71 4.26 3.05
C ASP A 137 16.97 3.20 1.98
N ASP A 138 16.28 2.06 2.06
CA ASP A 138 16.44 0.95 1.14
C ASP A 138 15.58 1.07 -0.14
N TYR A 139 14.57 1.93 -0.13
CA TYR A 139 13.60 2.10 -1.23
C TYR A 139 13.43 3.56 -1.62
N ASP A 140 13.13 3.78 -2.92
CA ASP A 140 12.75 5.11 -3.42
C ASP A 140 11.33 5.47 -2.99
N TYR A 141 10.44 4.48 -2.97
CA TYR A 141 9.06 4.61 -2.50
C TYR A 141 8.63 3.38 -1.69
N ILE A 142 7.81 3.62 -0.66
CA ILE A 142 7.08 2.59 0.08
C ILE A 142 5.59 2.89 -0.11
N ILE A 143 4.89 1.99 -0.79
CA ILE A 143 3.47 2.15 -1.15
C ILE A 143 2.65 1.20 -0.29
N LEU A 144 1.75 1.76 0.52
CA LEU A 144 0.87 0.99 1.39
C LEU A 144 -0.54 0.90 0.80
N GLU A 145 -1.08 -0.30 0.72
CA GLU A 145 -2.51 -0.50 0.50
C GLU A 145 -3.21 -0.35 1.86
N ALA A 146 -3.85 0.79 2.08
CA ALA A 146 -4.46 1.12 3.36
C ALA A 146 -5.93 0.65 3.47
N GLY A 147 -6.52 0.19 2.35
CA GLY A 147 -7.95 -0.10 2.32
C GLY A 147 -8.77 1.15 2.68
N LYS A 148 -9.42 1.11 3.84
CA LYS A 148 -10.17 2.25 4.40
C LYS A 148 -9.58 2.76 5.72
N SER A 149 -8.43 2.23 6.14
CA SER A 149 -7.83 2.53 7.44
C SER A 149 -7.16 3.91 7.47
N ALA A 150 -7.72 4.82 8.24
CA ALA A 150 -7.09 6.10 8.53
C ALA A 150 -5.85 5.92 9.42
N GLU A 151 -5.86 4.91 10.31
CA GLU A 151 -4.73 4.57 11.19
C GLU A 151 -3.48 4.19 10.40
N VAL A 152 -3.64 3.45 9.29
CA VAL A 152 -2.53 3.17 8.37
C VAL A 152 -2.10 4.44 7.65
N ALA A 153 -3.06 5.17 7.09
CA ALA A 153 -2.79 6.30 6.22
C ALA A 153 -2.09 7.47 6.94
N ARG A 154 -2.47 7.79 8.18
CA ARG A 154 -1.86 8.88 8.95
C ARG A 154 -0.41 8.61 9.39
N ASN A 155 0.04 7.35 9.33
CA ASN A 155 1.43 7.00 9.61
C ASN A 155 2.34 7.13 8.38
N CYS A 156 1.78 7.39 7.20
CA CYS A 156 2.52 7.68 5.97
C CYS A 156 2.78 9.19 5.82
N ARG A 157 3.77 9.55 5.02
CA ARG A 157 4.08 10.96 4.72
C ARG A 157 3.05 11.63 3.84
N ALA A 158 2.26 10.83 3.10
CA ALA A 158 1.13 11.31 2.33
C ALA A 158 0.15 10.18 2.04
N SER A 159 -1.04 10.56 1.58
CA SER A 159 -2.12 9.65 1.22
C SER A 159 -2.74 10.03 -0.12
N LEU A 160 -3.12 9.02 -0.89
CA LEU A 160 -3.96 9.17 -2.08
C LEU A 160 -5.32 8.53 -1.79
N VAL A 161 -6.38 9.28 -2.00
CA VAL A 161 -7.75 8.75 -1.95
C VAL A 161 -8.19 8.47 -3.38
N LEU A 162 -8.28 7.20 -3.75
CA LEU A 162 -8.75 6.77 -5.07
C LEU A 162 -10.25 6.48 -4.99
N ILE A 163 -10.99 7.13 -5.87
CA ILE A 163 -12.45 7.09 -5.89
C ILE A 163 -12.88 6.72 -7.29
N ASP A 164 -13.78 5.75 -7.40
CA ASP A 164 -14.45 5.44 -8.67
C ASP A 164 -15.50 6.51 -8.95
N ASP A 165 -15.35 7.25 -10.05
CA ASP A 165 -16.23 8.34 -10.44
C ASP A 165 -17.63 7.85 -10.84
N SER A 166 -17.78 6.55 -11.15
CA SER A 166 -19.09 5.93 -11.43
C SER A 166 -19.92 5.68 -10.16
N GLU A 167 -19.27 5.61 -8.99
CA GLU A 167 -19.91 5.28 -7.71
C GLU A 167 -20.11 6.50 -6.80
N TYR A 168 -19.37 7.59 -7.02
CA TYR A 168 -19.33 8.73 -6.13
C TYR A 168 -19.66 10.05 -6.84
N SER A 169 -20.54 10.82 -6.24
CA SER A 169 -20.73 12.22 -6.65
C SER A 169 -19.53 13.08 -6.24
N PRO A 170 -19.31 14.27 -6.85
CA PRO A 170 -18.27 15.19 -6.41
C PRO A 170 -18.38 15.63 -4.94
N ARG A 171 -19.60 15.61 -4.38
CA ARG A 171 -19.86 15.90 -2.97
C ARG A 171 -19.33 14.76 -2.09
N ASP A 172 -19.69 13.51 -2.40
CA ASP A 172 -19.25 12.32 -1.64
C ASP A 172 -17.73 12.21 -1.66
N ALA A 173 -17.10 12.50 -2.81
CA ALA A 173 -15.65 12.52 -2.96
C ALA A 173 -15.00 13.54 -2.01
N ARG A 174 -15.58 14.75 -1.92
CA ARG A 174 -15.09 15.81 -1.02
C ARG A 174 -15.27 15.41 0.44
N GLU A 175 -16.44 14.93 0.84
CA GLU A 175 -16.72 14.45 2.19
C GLU A 175 -15.73 13.34 2.60
N LYS A 176 -15.38 12.43 1.68
CA LYS A 176 -14.41 11.40 1.93
C LYS A 176 -12.99 11.95 2.15
N ILE A 177 -12.56 12.93 1.37
CA ILE A 177 -11.27 13.59 1.54
C ILE A 177 -11.22 14.32 2.89
N GLU A 178 -12.26 15.09 3.22
CA GLU A 178 -12.37 15.81 4.48
C GLU A 178 -12.34 14.85 5.69
N PHE A 179 -12.93 13.66 5.57
CA PHE A 179 -12.84 12.63 6.60
C PHE A 179 -11.39 12.27 6.90
N TYR A 180 -10.59 11.91 5.87
CA TYR A 180 -9.19 11.52 6.07
C TYR A 180 -8.31 12.68 6.52
N ASP A 181 -8.54 13.91 6.06
CA ASP A 181 -7.86 15.10 6.56
C ASP A 181 -8.11 15.30 8.06
N ASN A 182 -9.36 15.12 8.52
CA ASN A 182 -9.73 15.21 9.94
C ASN A 182 -9.12 14.10 10.79
N GLU A 183 -8.88 12.92 10.20
CA GLU A 183 -8.17 11.79 10.85
C GLU A 183 -6.64 11.97 10.88
N GLY A 184 -6.12 13.08 10.41
CA GLY A 184 -4.69 13.42 10.42
C GLY A 184 -3.90 12.88 9.23
N CYS A 185 -4.56 12.47 8.14
CA CYS A 185 -3.90 12.05 6.92
C CYS A 185 -3.55 13.29 6.06
N LEU A 186 -2.36 13.31 5.46
CA LEU A 186 -2.01 14.31 4.46
C LEU A 186 -2.45 13.83 3.07
N VAL A 187 -3.64 14.24 2.63
CA VAL A 187 -4.17 13.85 1.32
C VAL A 187 -3.55 14.72 0.21
N LEU A 188 -2.95 14.08 -0.80
CA LEU A 188 -2.39 14.76 -1.97
C LEU A 188 -3.48 14.99 -3.03
N GLY A 189 -3.60 16.23 -3.48
CA GLY A 189 -4.45 16.65 -4.59
C GLY A 189 -3.74 16.67 -5.94
#